data_c42773456c98fe5d06d021b6bc7dfc4d
#
_entry.id   c42773456c98fe5d06d021b6bc7dfc4d
#
_cell.length_a   1.000
_cell.length_b   1.000
_cell.length_c   1.000
_cell.angle_alpha   90.00
_cell.angle_beta   90.00
_cell.angle_gamma   90.00
#
_symmetry.space_group_name_H-M   'P 1'
#
loop_
_entity.id
_entity.type
_entity.pdbx_description
1 polymer ?
#
loop_
_entity_poly.entity_id
_entity_poly.type
_entity_poly.pdbx_seq_one_letter_code
_entity_poly.pdbx_strand_id
1 'polypeptide(L)'
;MLLVAAMVFSMAACAKAPEAAQPAATEETAGETAETAEAPKDGKVYKVAMICDSSISDGGWGMSCYNAMMDAAEKHGWETAVSDSIEQSAYFDTIDSYCTLGYDMIYAPGNQYTDAVLQAAAEYPDIAFALLNGAADTPAKAENGNVSSLLPNATQIGWIAGALAGLMTETNTIAFIGGMELDTTKGKYEGYKEAAAYVAEKAGKTATTLDIVYSNSFSASDKGIEFAKAMIDKGADVFFGDASAVDSGARQAIDEYNAAQGSVKVFDIAQPADLLGQNECIICSQVTDNSAMVGSCMEAVEAGKLGGDVIYGTLENGALSAGAVSDLVPAEIKDQYNAYIEEMKAGTFMK
;
A
#
# COMPACT_ATOMS: atom_id res chain seq x y z
N MET A 1 -49.82 46.29 15.55
CA MET A 1 -49.57 47.39 16.50
C MET A 1 -48.12 47.31 16.92
N LEU A 2 -47.42 48.29 16.50
CA LEU A 2 -46.26 49.01 17.01
C LEU A 2 -44.97 48.19 17.20
N LEU A 3 -44.00 48.42 16.37
CA LEU A 3 -43.04 49.57 16.21
C LEU A 3 -41.94 49.58 17.26
N VAL A 4 -40.73 49.51 16.76
CA VAL A 4 -39.64 50.52 16.62
C VAL A 4 -38.50 50.15 17.57
N ALA A 5 -37.29 50.22 17.29
CA ALA A 5 -36.30 50.71 16.37
C ALA A 5 -34.92 50.58 17.00
N ALA A 6 -34.00 50.32 16.17
CA ALA A 6 -32.61 50.74 16.08
C ALA A 6 -31.97 51.52 17.25
N MET A 7 -30.70 51.21 17.57
CA MET A 7 -29.61 52.17 17.39
C MET A 7 -28.22 51.54 17.54
N VAL A 8 -27.39 51.87 16.63
CA VAL A 8 -25.94 51.68 16.49
C VAL A 8 -25.20 52.45 17.57
N PHE A 9 -24.11 51.88 18.14
CA PHE A 9 -22.94 52.68 18.49
C PHE A 9 -21.68 51.83 18.46
N SER A 10 -20.77 52.21 17.59
CA SER A 10 -19.39 51.76 17.48
C SER A 10 -18.54 52.37 18.61
N MET A 11 -17.66 51.57 19.20
CA MET A 11 -16.41 52.10 19.75
C MET A 11 -15.29 51.11 19.59
N ALA A 12 -14.27 51.51 18.87
CA ALA A 12 -12.97 50.89 18.78
C ALA A 12 -12.21 51.03 20.09
N ALA A 13 -11.63 49.96 20.57
CA ALA A 13 -10.56 49.98 21.55
C ALA A 13 -9.46 49.01 21.16
N CYS A 14 -8.32 49.56 20.77
CA CYS A 14 -7.05 48.84 20.61
C CYS A 14 -6.62 48.27 21.95
N ALA A 15 -6.42 46.96 22.03
CA ALA A 15 -5.66 46.35 23.10
C ALA A 15 -4.53 45.52 22.48
N LYS A 16 -3.30 45.88 22.89
CA LYS A 16 -2.04 45.21 22.54
C LYS A 16 -2.06 43.71 22.93
N ALA A 17 -1.62 42.89 22.03
CA ALA A 17 -1.28 41.48 22.32
C ALA A 17 0.02 41.37 23.17
N PRO A 18 0.12 40.44 24.10
CA PRO A 18 1.36 40.18 24.82
C PRO A 18 2.28 39.35 23.95
N GLU A 19 3.54 39.74 23.95
CA GLU A 19 4.72 39.14 23.38
C GLU A 19 4.94 37.75 24.00
N ALA A 20 4.92 36.68 23.19
CA ALA A 20 5.23 35.31 23.60
C ALA A 20 6.74 35.15 23.67
N ALA A 21 7.23 34.76 24.85
CA ALA A 21 8.62 34.45 25.10
C ALA A 21 9.08 33.20 24.29
N GLN A 22 10.23 33.34 23.61
CA GLN A 22 10.99 32.24 23.02
C GLN A 22 11.57 31.33 24.12
N PRO A 23 11.44 29.99 23.99
CA PRO A 23 12.28 29.09 24.76
C PRO A 23 13.67 28.95 24.08
N ALA A 24 14.68 28.93 24.92
CA ALA A 24 16.08 28.78 24.55
C ALA A 24 16.37 27.46 23.84
N ALA A 25 17.22 27.53 22.82
CA ALA A 25 17.81 26.42 22.15
C ALA A 25 18.70 25.61 23.10
N THR A 26 18.43 24.32 23.24
CA THR A 26 19.40 23.32 23.68
C THR A 26 19.89 22.57 22.44
N GLU A 27 21.18 22.74 22.15
CA GLU A 27 21.91 21.93 21.19
C GLU A 27 22.03 20.50 21.75
N GLU A 28 21.46 19.53 21.04
CA GLU A 28 21.88 18.13 21.13
C GLU A 28 22.18 17.63 19.72
N THR A 29 23.46 17.37 19.53
CA THR A 29 24.05 16.75 18.35
C THR A 29 23.63 15.29 18.27
N ALA A 30 22.86 14.93 17.25
CA ALA A 30 22.84 13.60 16.69
C ALA A 30 22.92 13.73 15.18
N GLY A 31 24.09 13.36 14.63
CA GLY A 31 24.30 13.31 13.20
C GLY A 31 23.57 12.11 12.62
N GLU A 32 22.52 12.39 11.90
CA GLU A 32 21.94 11.48 10.92
C GLU A 32 22.15 12.19 9.57
N THR A 33 22.98 11.60 8.74
CA THR A 33 23.23 12.08 7.38
C THR A 33 21.93 11.91 6.60
N ALA A 34 21.14 12.96 6.50
CA ALA A 34 20.13 13.07 5.47
C ALA A 34 20.86 13.02 4.12
N GLU A 35 20.63 11.97 3.37
CA GLU A 35 21.02 11.87 1.97
C GLU A 35 20.27 13.00 1.24
N THR A 36 20.99 14.07 0.91
CA THR A 36 20.42 15.19 0.17
C THR A 36 20.03 14.71 -1.21
N ALA A 37 18.76 14.88 -1.57
CA ALA A 37 18.23 14.66 -2.92
C ALA A 37 19.20 15.31 -3.94
N GLU A 38 19.75 14.52 -4.86
CA GLU A 38 20.50 15.05 -6.00
C GLU A 38 19.50 15.78 -6.92
N ALA A 39 19.64 17.09 -7.07
CA ALA A 39 18.87 17.87 -8.02
C ALA A 39 19.05 17.32 -9.45
N PRO A 40 18.02 17.36 -10.32
CA PRO A 40 18.14 16.90 -11.70
C PRO A 40 19.34 17.52 -12.42
N LYS A 41 20.09 16.70 -13.15
CA LYS A 41 21.39 17.09 -13.77
C LYS A 41 21.25 18.16 -14.86
N ASP A 42 20.06 18.40 -15.37
CA ASP A 42 19.72 19.37 -16.40
C ASP A 42 19.14 20.70 -15.85
N GLY A 43 18.92 20.79 -14.54
CA GLY A 43 18.32 21.94 -13.86
C GLY A 43 16.83 22.12 -14.16
N LYS A 44 16.15 21.11 -14.79
CA LYS A 44 14.72 21.09 -15.02
C LYS A 44 14.00 20.67 -13.74
N VAL A 45 12.92 21.35 -13.38
CA VAL A 45 11.98 20.90 -12.37
C VAL A 45 10.93 20.04 -13.06
N TYR A 46 10.94 18.75 -12.81
CA TYR A 46 9.99 17.81 -13.36
C TYR A 46 8.69 17.81 -12.55
N LYS A 47 7.60 17.31 -13.16
CA LYS A 47 6.28 17.29 -12.56
C LYS A 47 5.62 15.92 -12.73
N VAL A 48 5.07 15.40 -11.64
CA VAL A 48 4.23 14.19 -11.66
C VAL A 48 2.81 14.48 -11.19
N ALA A 49 1.84 13.91 -11.88
CA ALA A 49 0.45 13.94 -11.42
C ALA A 49 -0.06 12.52 -11.16
N MET A 50 -0.74 12.33 -10.03
CA MET A 50 -1.47 11.09 -9.72
C MET A 50 -2.95 11.27 -9.98
N ILE A 51 -3.58 10.24 -10.58
CA ILE A 51 -5.03 10.11 -10.64
C ILE A 51 -5.46 8.94 -9.75
N CYS A 52 -6.54 9.07 -8.99
CA CYS A 52 -7.02 8.01 -8.11
C CYS A 52 -8.54 8.03 -8.00
N ASP A 53 -9.18 6.87 -8.05
CA ASP A 53 -10.63 6.70 -7.82
C ASP A 53 -10.99 6.58 -6.34
N SER A 54 -10.00 6.30 -5.48
CA SER A 54 -10.15 6.32 -4.03
C SER A 54 -9.69 7.66 -3.46
N SER A 55 -10.15 7.98 -2.25
CA SER A 55 -9.64 9.15 -1.52
C SER A 55 -8.20 8.92 -1.05
N ILE A 56 -7.34 9.93 -1.19
CA ILE A 56 -5.99 9.91 -0.60
C ILE A 56 -5.99 9.95 0.94
N SER A 57 -7.16 10.07 1.55
CA SER A 57 -7.37 10.04 3.00
C SER A 57 -8.14 8.78 3.45
N ASP A 58 -8.20 7.74 2.61
CA ASP A 58 -8.96 6.51 2.89
C ASP A 58 -8.34 5.60 3.97
N GLY A 59 -7.11 5.88 4.39
CA GLY A 59 -6.35 5.03 5.30
C GLY A 59 -5.91 3.69 4.68
N GLY A 60 -6.06 3.54 3.36
CA GLY A 60 -5.82 2.31 2.62
C GLY A 60 -5.04 2.54 1.32
N TRP A 61 -5.60 2.04 0.22
CA TRP A 61 -4.93 2.04 -1.09
C TRP A 61 -4.63 3.44 -1.62
N GLY A 62 -5.62 4.35 -1.62
CA GLY A 62 -5.46 5.70 -2.12
C GLY A 62 -4.36 6.46 -1.37
N MET A 63 -4.39 6.40 -0.04
CA MET A 63 -3.36 7.02 0.80
C MET A 63 -1.98 6.39 0.58
N SER A 64 -1.89 5.06 0.47
CA SER A 64 -0.62 4.36 0.24
C SER A 64 0.02 4.77 -1.09
N CYS A 65 -0.77 4.85 -2.17
CA CYS A 65 -0.28 5.27 -3.48
C CYS A 65 0.12 6.75 -3.52
N TYR A 66 -0.65 7.61 -2.83
CA TYR A 66 -0.31 9.03 -2.70
C TYR A 66 1.02 9.22 -1.96
N ASN A 67 1.20 8.57 -0.82
CA ASN A 67 2.43 8.65 -0.05
C ASN A 67 3.62 8.15 -0.88
N ALA A 68 3.47 7.05 -1.61
CA ALA A 68 4.52 6.52 -2.49
C ALA A 68 4.95 7.52 -3.57
N MET A 69 4.00 8.23 -4.19
CA MET A 69 4.32 9.30 -5.13
C MET A 69 5.03 10.46 -4.44
N MET A 70 4.55 10.89 -3.26
CA MET A 70 5.15 12.00 -2.53
C MET A 70 6.58 11.69 -2.09
N ASP A 71 6.82 10.49 -1.55
CA ASP A 71 8.14 10.06 -1.10
C ASP A 71 9.14 9.95 -2.27
N ALA A 72 8.69 9.43 -3.42
CA ALA A 72 9.50 9.39 -4.63
C ALA A 72 9.79 10.81 -5.14
N ALA A 73 8.77 11.67 -5.22
CA ALA A 73 8.91 13.04 -5.70
C ALA A 73 9.82 13.89 -4.80
N GLU A 74 9.76 13.71 -3.47
CA GLU A 74 10.66 14.38 -2.53
C GLU A 74 12.13 13.99 -2.77
N LYS A 75 12.40 12.69 -2.96
CA LYS A 75 13.75 12.18 -3.24
C LYS A 75 14.32 12.72 -4.56
N HIS A 76 13.48 12.92 -5.57
CA HIS A 76 13.90 13.37 -6.90
C HIS A 76 13.74 14.90 -7.11
N GLY A 77 13.13 15.61 -6.17
CA GLY A 77 12.90 17.06 -6.29
C GLY A 77 11.83 17.42 -7.33
N TRP A 78 10.82 16.57 -7.52
CA TRP A 78 9.72 16.77 -8.47
C TRP A 78 8.55 17.52 -7.85
N GLU A 79 7.87 18.35 -8.66
CA GLU A 79 6.56 18.92 -8.30
C GLU A 79 5.45 17.88 -8.45
N THR A 80 4.46 17.92 -7.56
CA THR A 80 3.38 16.94 -7.50
C THR A 80 2.01 17.57 -7.66
N ALA A 81 1.07 16.84 -8.25
CA ALA A 81 -0.35 17.10 -8.18
C ALA A 81 -1.13 15.80 -8.03
N VAL A 82 -2.37 15.90 -7.56
CA VAL A 82 -3.27 14.75 -7.42
C VAL A 82 -4.70 15.14 -7.74
N SER A 83 -5.40 14.24 -8.41
CA SER A 83 -6.86 14.19 -8.48
C SER A 83 -7.31 12.85 -7.91
N ASP A 84 -8.00 12.90 -6.79
CA ASP A 84 -8.53 11.72 -6.12
C ASP A 84 -10.06 11.65 -6.20
N SER A 85 -10.63 10.51 -5.81
CA SER A 85 -12.08 10.28 -5.80
C SER A 85 -12.73 10.52 -7.17
N ILE A 86 -12.02 10.23 -8.26
CA ILE A 86 -12.50 10.44 -9.63
C ILE A 86 -13.36 9.27 -10.10
N GLU A 87 -14.43 9.59 -10.82
CA GLU A 87 -15.29 8.58 -11.45
C GLU A 87 -14.62 7.97 -12.69
N GLN A 88 -14.92 6.70 -12.99
CA GLN A 88 -14.32 5.99 -14.12
C GLN A 88 -14.50 6.72 -15.46
N SER A 89 -15.66 7.36 -15.67
CA SER A 89 -15.94 8.14 -16.87
C SER A 89 -15.05 9.37 -17.07
N ALA A 90 -14.35 9.80 -16.01
CA ALA A 90 -13.49 10.98 -16.01
C ALA A 90 -11.98 10.63 -16.07
N TYR A 91 -11.60 9.35 -16.11
CA TYR A 91 -10.18 8.97 -16.08
C TYR A 91 -9.39 9.61 -17.21
N PHE A 92 -9.83 9.44 -18.46
CA PHE A 92 -9.13 10.01 -19.60
C PHE A 92 -9.07 11.54 -19.56
N ASP A 93 -10.19 12.22 -19.31
CA ASP A 93 -10.25 13.68 -19.28
C ASP A 93 -9.35 14.26 -18.16
N THR A 94 -9.22 13.55 -17.04
CA THR A 94 -8.32 13.96 -15.96
C THR A 94 -6.85 13.80 -16.35
N ILE A 95 -6.49 12.69 -16.99
CA ILE A 95 -5.15 12.47 -17.55
C ILE A 95 -4.81 13.54 -18.58
N ASP A 96 -5.70 13.75 -19.55
CA ASP A 96 -5.56 14.75 -20.63
C ASP A 96 -5.31 16.15 -20.08
N SER A 97 -6.03 16.52 -19.01
CA SER A 97 -5.84 17.80 -18.34
C SER A 97 -4.42 17.98 -17.80
N TYR A 98 -3.85 16.98 -17.15
CA TYR A 98 -2.48 17.04 -16.66
C TYR A 98 -1.45 17.03 -17.78
N CYS A 99 -1.67 16.24 -18.82
CA CYS A 99 -0.82 16.23 -20.01
C CYS A 99 -0.78 17.62 -20.66
N THR A 100 -1.94 18.26 -20.85
CA THR A 100 -2.07 19.63 -21.40
C THR A 100 -1.40 20.69 -20.50
N LEU A 101 -1.40 20.50 -19.16
CA LEU A 101 -0.71 21.37 -18.19
C LEU A 101 0.81 21.16 -18.17
N GLY A 102 1.35 20.25 -18.96
CA GLY A 102 2.77 20.00 -19.12
C GLY A 102 3.40 19.27 -17.94
N TYR A 103 2.70 18.26 -17.40
CA TYR A 103 3.29 17.28 -16.49
C TYR A 103 4.17 16.32 -17.28
N ASP A 104 5.29 15.91 -16.67
CA ASP A 104 6.28 15.03 -17.31
C ASP A 104 5.93 13.55 -17.13
N MET A 105 5.23 13.23 -16.06
CA MET A 105 4.80 11.88 -15.76
C MET A 105 3.38 11.85 -15.15
N ILE A 106 2.59 10.86 -15.59
CA ILE A 106 1.30 10.53 -14.98
C ILE A 106 1.42 9.20 -14.25
N TYR A 107 1.09 9.19 -12.95
CA TYR A 107 1.01 8.00 -12.13
C TYR A 107 -0.44 7.57 -11.95
N ALA A 108 -0.77 6.37 -12.41
CA ALA A 108 -2.11 5.78 -12.35
C ALA A 108 -2.06 4.47 -11.54
N PRO A 109 -2.48 4.48 -10.25
CA PRO A 109 -2.34 3.34 -9.36
C PRO A 109 -3.51 2.36 -9.45
N GLY A 110 -3.63 1.64 -10.56
CA GLY A 110 -4.64 0.60 -10.70
C GLY A 110 -4.82 0.11 -12.14
N ASN A 111 -5.10 -1.17 -12.29
CA ASN A 111 -5.34 -1.78 -13.59
C ASN A 111 -6.56 -1.20 -14.33
N GLN A 112 -7.53 -0.64 -13.59
CA GLN A 112 -8.72 0.00 -14.13
C GLN A 112 -8.42 1.23 -15.02
N TYR A 113 -7.24 1.81 -14.89
CA TYR A 113 -6.81 2.96 -15.70
C TYR A 113 -6.17 2.57 -17.03
N THR A 114 -5.96 1.27 -17.30
CA THR A 114 -5.17 0.78 -18.46
C THR A 114 -5.62 1.39 -19.78
N ASP A 115 -6.92 1.37 -20.09
CA ASP A 115 -7.43 1.88 -21.37
C ASP A 115 -7.23 3.39 -21.49
N ALA A 116 -7.52 4.16 -20.43
CA ALA A 116 -7.33 5.61 -20.40
C ALA A 116 -5.84 6.00 -20.50
N VAL A 117 -4.96 5.26 -19.84
CA VAL A 117 -3.50 5.45 -19.92
C VAL A 117 -2.99 5.16 -21.33
N LEU A 118 -3.38 4.04 -21.94
CA LEU A 118 -2.95 3.69 -23.31
C LEU A 118 -3.45 4.72 -24.34
N GLN A 119 -4.68 5.21 -24.20
CA GLN A 119 -5.21 6.25 -25.05
C GLN A 119 -4.39 7.55 -24.92
N ALA A 120 -4.16 8.02 -23.68
CA ALA A 120 -3.39 9.24 -23.45
C ALA A 120 -1.92 9.08 -23.90
N ALA A 121 -1.32 7.91 -23.68
CA ALA A 121 0.05 7.63 -24.12
C ALA A 121 0.23 7.69 -25.65
N ALA A 122 -0.81 7.35 -26.42
CA ALA A 122 -0.81 7.50 -27.86
C ALA A 122 -0.90 8.98 -28.31
N GLU A 123 -1.65 9.81 -27.58
CA GLU A 123 -1.84 11.24 -27.87
C GLU A 123 -0.66 12.11 -27.37
N TYR A 124 0.05 11.68 -26.32
CA TYR A 124 1.13 12.42 -25.65
C TYR A 124 2.44 11.63 -25.64
N PRO A 125 3.15 11.52 -26.79
CA PRO A 125 4.34 10.68 -26.93
C PRO A 125 5.54 11.13 -26.07
N ASP A 126 5.55 12.40 -25.62
CA ASP A 126 6.62 13.00 -24.84
C ASP A 126 6.36 12.95 -23.31
N ILE A 127 5.27 12.33 -22.87
CA ILE A 127 4.90 12.18 -21.46
C ILE A 127 5.04 10.71 -21.05
N ALA A 128 5.60 10.48 -19.85
CA ALA A 128 5.72 9.15 -19.26
C ALA A 128 4.45 8.76 -18.51
N PHE A 129 4.10 7.48 -18.56
CA PHE A 129 2.95 6.94 -17.83
C PHE A 129 3.40 5.75 -16.98
N ALA A 130 3.19 5.85 -15.66
CA ALA A 130 3.48 4.80 -14.70
C ALA A 130 2.17 4.16 -14.22
N LEU A 131 1.91 2.91 -14.62
CA LEU A 131 0.68 2.18 -14.30
C LEU A 131 0.95 1.12 -13.24
N LEU A 132 0.55 1.37 -12.00
CA LEU A 132 0.68 0.39 -10.91
C LEU A 132 -0.41 -0.68 -11.03
N ASN A 133 -0.02 -1.93 -10.83
CA ASN A 133 -0.85 -3.13 -11.05
C ASN A 133 -1.37 -3.26 -12.50
N GLY A 134 -0.72 -2.62 -13.48
CA GLY A 134 -0.96 -2.91 -14.89
C GLY A 134 -0.54 -4.33 -15.25
N ALA A 135 -1.03 -4.85 -16.38
CA ALA A 135 -0.55 -6.14 -16.86
C ALA A 135 0.91 -6.06 -17.35
N ALA A 136 1.67 -7.16 -17.26
CA ALA A 136 3.06 -7.20 -17.69
C ALA A 136 3.24 -6.92 -19.21
N ASP A 137 2.21 -7.14 -20.01
CA ASP A 137 2.21 -6.86 -21.44
C ASP A 137 1.72 -5.44 -21.80
N THR A 138 1.31 -4.63 -20.83
CA THR A 138 0.80 -3.27 -21.07
C THR A 138 1.84 -2.36 -21.71
N PRO A 139 3.13 -2.34 -21.32
CA PRO A 139 4.13 -1.52 -21.99
C PRO A 139 4.28 -1.83 -23.48
N ALA A 140 4.13 -3.10 -23.87
CA ALA A 140 4.21 -3.52 -25.26
C ALA A 140 2.97 -3.10 -26.11
N LYS A 141 1.89 -2.67 -25.46
CA LYS A 141 0.68 -2.16 -26.13
C LYS A 141 0.73 -0.66 -26.39
N ALA A 142 1.64 0.06 -25.72
CA ALA A 142 1.81 1.50 -25.90
C ALA A 142 2.52 1.80 -27.22
N GLU A 143 1.87 2.52 -28.14
CA GLU A 143 2.41 2.81 -29.48
C GLU A 143 3.74 3.58 -29.43
N ASN A 144 3.90 4.46 -28.44
CA ASN A 144 5.07 5.32 -28.28
C ASN A 144 6.11 4.75 -27.27
N GLY A 145 5.85 3.58 -26.66
CA GLY A 145 6.75 2.98 -25.69
C GLY A 145 6.93 3.81 -24.41
N ASN A 146 5.96 4.68 -24.09
CA ASN A 146 6.01 5.64 -22.98
C ASN A 146 5.16 5.21 -21.76
N VAL A 147 4.77 3.95 -21.68
CA VAL A 147 4.05 3.36 -20.54
C VAL A 147 4.95 2.34 -19.83
N SER A 148 5.07 2.45 -18.52
CA SER A 148 5.68 1.42 -17.67
C SER A 148 4.62 0.79 -16.77
N SER A 149 4.70 -0.55 -16.60
CA SER A 149 3.89 -1.28 -15.61
C SER A 149 4.69 -1.48 -14.34
N LEU A 150 4.13 -1.08 -13.20
CA LEU A 150 4.69 -1.30 -11.86
C LEU A 150 3.98 -2.50 -11.23
N LEU A 151 4.69 -3.58 -10.96
CA LEU A 151 4.12 -4.84 -10.53
C LEU A 151 4.74 -5.32 -9.20
N PRO A 152 4.12 -5.07 -8.06
CA PRO A 152 4.49 -5.73 -6.80
C PRO A 152 4.37 -7.25 -6.98
N ASN A 153 5.39 -7.99 -6.57
CA ASN A 153 5.42 -9.44 -6.72
C ASN A 153 4.43 -10.11 -5.77
N ALA A 154 3.26 -10.46 -6.30
CA ALA A 154 2.16 -11.03 -5.53
C ALA A 154 2.55 -12.32 -4.78
N THR A 155 3.36 -13.19 -5.38
CA THR A 155 3.83 -14.41 -4.74
C THR A 155 4.72 -14.11 -3.54
N GLN A 156 5.65 -13.15 -3.65
CA GLN A 156 6.50 -12.74 -2.53
C GLN A 156 5.70 -12.06 -1.42
N ILE A 157 4.66 -11.28 -1.75
CA ILE A 157 3.70 -10.74 -0.76
C ILE A 157 3.10 -11.89 0.04
N GLY A 158 2.62 -12.92 -0.65
CA GLY A 158 2.10 -14.13 -0.02
C GLY A 158 3.14 -14.86 0.83
N TRP A 159 4.40 -14.95 0.38
CA TRP A 159 5.47 -15.61 1.13
C TRP A 159 5.75 -14.94 2.47
N ILE A 160 5.79 -13.61 2.51
CA ILE A 160 6.01 -12.84 3.73
C ILE A 160 4.96 -13.19 4.77
N ALA A 161 3.68 -13.12 4.39
CA ALA A 161 2.59 -13.45 5.32
C ALA A 161 2.52 -14.94 5.65
N GLY A 162 2.70 -15.81 4.66
CA GLY A 162 2.62 -17.26 4.80
C GLY A 162 3.69 -17.83 5.72
N ALA A 163 4.90 -17.29 5.67
CA ALA A 163 5.98 -17.74 6.55
C ALA A 163 5.62 -17.51 8.02
N LEU A 164 5.09 -16.33 8.38
CA LEU A 164 4.67 -16.08 9.75
C LEU A 164 3.46 -16.93 10.13
N ALA A 165 2.47 -17.04 9.26
CA ALA A 165 1.27 -17.83 9.51
C ALA A 165 1.59 -19.31 9.75
N GLY A 166 2.46 -19.91 8.94
CA GLY A 166 2.90 -21.29 9.11
C GLY A 166 3.67 -21.55 10.39
N LEU A 167 4.45 -20.58 10.88
CA LEU A 167 5.13 -20.64 12.16
C LEU A 167 4.17 -20.47 13.33
N MET A 168 3.17 -19.59 13.21
CA MET A 168 2.26 -19.20 14.30
C MET A 168 1.08 -20.16 14.50
N THR A 169 0.54 -20.80 13.43
CA THR A 169 -0.66 -21.61 13.59
C THR A 169 -0.49 -22.72 14.63
N GLU A 170 -1.43 -22.83 15.56
CA GLU A 170 -1.53 -23.89 16.56
C GLU A 170 -2.56 -24.95 16.16
N THR A 171 -3.56 -24.55 15.35
CA THR A 171 -4.62 -25.46 14.87
C THR A 171 -4.23 -26.18 13.58
N ASN A 172 -3.11 -25.85 12.99
CA ASN A 172 -2.68 -26.25 11.63
C ASN A 172 -3.62 -25.78 10.52
N THR A 173 -4.46 -24.80 10.75
CA THR A 173 -5.41 -24.28 9.77
C THR A 173 -5.30 -22.76 9.69
N ILE A 174 -5.07 -22.26 8.48
CA ILE A 174 -4.94 -20.82 8.21
C ILE A 174 -5.91 -20.40 7.13
N ALA A 175 -6.21 -19.11 7.03
CA ALA A 175 -7.25 -18.59 6.15
C ALA A 175 -6.77 -17.42 5.29
N PHE A 176 -7.39 -17.29 4.11
CA PHE A 176 -7.19 -16.16 3.20
C PHE A 176 -8.52 -15.64 2.68
N ILE A 177 -8.71 -14.30 2.73
CA ILE A 177 -9.91 -13.64 2.20
C ILE A 177 -9.51 -12.78 1.00
N GLY A 178 -10.14 -13.01 -0.15
CA GLY A 178 -9.96 -12.22 -1.36
C GLY A 178 -11.08 -11.20 -1.57
N GLY A 179 -10.73 -10.00 -2.04
CA GLY A 179 -11.70 -9.01 -2.48
C GLY A 179 -12.35 -9.40 -3.81
N MET A 180 -11.54 -9.42 -4.85
CA MET A 180 -11.93 -9.80 -6.21
C MET A 180 -11.08 -10.96 -6.71
N GLU A 181 -11.61 -11.72 -7.68
CA GLU A 181 -10.86 -12.81 -8.30
C GLU A 181 -9.86 -12.28 -9.34
N LEU A 182 -8.78 -11.65 -8.86
CA LEU A 182 -7.70 -11.09 -9.67
C LEU A 182 -6.48 -11.99 -9.66
N ASP A 183 -5.65 -11.93 -10.70
CA ASP A 183 -4.40 -12.70 -10.75
C ASP A 183 -3.43 -12.33 -9.62
N THR A 184 -3.40 -11.05 -9.22
CA THR A 184 -2.63 -10.57 -8.07
C THR A 184 -3.13 -11.20 -6.76
N THR A 185 -4.44 -11.25 -6.54
CA THR A 185 -5.05 -11.87 -5.36
C THR A 185 -4.78 -13.38 -5.32
N LYS A 186 -4.89 -14.07 -6.48
CA LYS A 186 -4.52 -15.49 -6.61
C LYS A 186 -3.04 -15.71 -6.31
N GLY A 187 -2.16 -14.87 -6.86
CA GLY A 187 -0.72 -14.97 -6.62
C GLY A 187 -0.35 -14.81 -5.14
N LYS A 188 -1.00 -13.87 -4.43
CA LYS A 188 -0.83 -13.70 -2.98
C LYS A 188 -1.32 -14.93 -2.21
N TYR A 189 -2.48 -15.47 -2.56
CA TYR A 189 -3.02 -16.68 -1.94
C TYR A 189 -2.10 -17.88 -2.12
N GLU A 190 -1.63 -18.17 -3.34
CA GLU A 190 -0.74 -19.30 -3.60
C GLU A 190 0.59 -19.13 -2.87
N GLY A 191 1.19 -17.94 -2.92
CA GLY A 191 2.41 -17.66 -2.15
C GLY A 191 2.22 -17.83 -0.64
N TYR A 192 1.11 -17.37 -0.08
CA TYR A 192 0.75 -17.54 1.33
C TYR A 192 0.67 -19.03 1.72
N LYS A 193 -0.04 -19.80 0.91
CA LYS A 193 -0.23 -21.25 1.11
C LYS A 193 1.10 -22.02 1.01
N GLU A 194 1.90 -21.74 -0.02
CA GLU A 194 3.18 -22.42 -0.25
C GLU A 194 4.16 -22.14 0.89
N ALA A 195 4.34 -20.88 1.27
CA ALA A 195 5.27 -20.50 2.33
C ALA A 195 4.84 -21.08 3.68
N ALA A 196 3.54 -20.98 4.02
CA ALA A 196 3.04 -21.54 5.27
C ALA A 196 3.28 -23.05 5.38
N ALA A 197 2.99 -23.79 4.32
CA ALA A 197 3.24 -25.25 4.27
C ALA A 197 4.73 -25.56 4.43
N TYR A 198 5.60 -24.83 3.71
CA TYR A 198 7.05 -25.03 3.75
C TYR A 198 7.64 -24.79 5.14
N VAL A 199 7.34 -23.66 5.77
CA VAL A 199 7.93 -23.35 7.08
C VAL A 199 7.36 -24.23 8.19
N ALA A 200 6.07 -24.61 8.12
CA ALA A 200 5.46 -25.54 9.07
C ALA A 200 6.11 -26.92 8.99
N GLU A 201 6.36 -27.44 7.78
CA GLU A 201 7.08 -28.70 7.59
C GLU A 201 8.49 -28.67 8.21
N LYS A 202 9.23 -27.57 7.97
CA LYS A 202 10.56 -27.36 8.59
C LYS A 202 10.50 -27.31 10.13
N ALA A 203 9.40 -26.79 10.68
CA ALA A 203 9.15 -26.77 12.12
C ALA A 203 8.55 -28.09 12.66
N GLY A 204 8.42 -29.13 11.84
CA GLY A 204 7.89 -30.43 12.23
C GLY A 204 6.37 -30.45 12.47
N LYS A 205 5.63 -29.52 11.89
CA LYS A 205 4.17 -29.43 11.94
C LYS A 205 3.56 -29.27 10.54
N THR A 206 2.25 -29.07 10.45
CA THR A 206 1.57 -28.81 9.19
C THR A 206 0.88 -27.44 9.24
N ALA A 207 0.68 -26.82 8.09
CA ALA A 207 -0.23 -25.70 7.93
C ALA A 207 -1.11 -25.94 6.70
N THR A 208 -2.40 -26.02 6.90
CA THR A 208 -3.40 -26.19 5.85
C THR A 208 -4.12 -24.87 5.63
N THR A 209 -4.00 -24.33 4.43
CA THR A 209 -4.74 -23.13 4.05
C THR A 209 -6.15 -23.52 3.59
N LEU A 210 -7.18 -22.92 4.16
CA LEU A 210 -8.54 -23.04 3.65
C LEU A 210 -8.64 -22.50 2.23
N ASP A 211 -9.58 -23.04 1.45
CA ASP A 211 -9.85 -22.52 0.12
C ASP A 211 -10.17 -21.02 0.22
N ILE A 212 -9.61 -20.23 -0.71
CA ILE A 212 -9.86 -18.81 -0.80
C ILE A 212 -11.37 -18.53 -0.99
N VAL A 213 -11.86 -17.52 -0.28
CA VAL A 213 -13.21 -16.98 -0.49
C VAL A 213 -13.10 -15.57 -1.06
N TYR A 214 -13.95 -15.24 -2.02
CA TYR A 214 -14.00 -13.93 -2.64
C TYR A 214 -15.25 -13.18 -2.19
N SER A 215 -15.08 -11.97 -1.67
CA SER A 215 -16.20 -11.09 -1.31
C SER A 215 -16.88 -10.47 -2.53
N ASN A 216 -16.21 -10.46 -3.68
CA ASN A 216 -16.57 -9.70 -4.88
C ASN A 216 -16.74 -8.19 -4.58
N SER A 217 -15.96 -7.67 -3.64
CA SER A 217 -15.97 -6.27 -3.20
C SER A 217 -14.68 -5.96 -2.45
N PHE A 218 -14.25 -4.70 -2.48
CA PHE A 218 -13.20 -4.17 -1.60
C PHE A 218 -13.78 -3.30 -0.46
N SER A 219 -15.11 -3.06 -0.45
CA SER A 219 -15.78 -2.15 0.49
C SER A 219 -16.80 -2.80 1.42
N ALA A 220 -17.17 -4.06 1.19
CA ALA A 220 -18.22 -4.76 1.94
C ALA A 220 -17.66 -5.38 3.24
N SER A 221 -17.42 -4.56 4.27
CA SER A 221 -16.84 -5.01 5.55
C SER A 221 -17.69 -6.07 6.27
N ASP A 222 -19.01 -6.04 6.08
CA ASP A 222 -19.95 -7.03 6.61
C ASP A 222 -19.64 -8.46 6.12
N LYS A 223 -19.22 -8.61 4.87
CA LYS A 223 -18.76 -9.89 4.33
C LYS A 223 -17.48 -10.38 5.01
N GLY A 224 -16.59 -9.47 5.36
CA GLY A 224 -15.39 -9.82 6.13
C GLY A 224 -15.73 -10.42 7.49
N ILE A 225 -16.69 -9.83 8.18
CA ILE A 225 -17.20 -10.36 9.45
C ILE A 225 -17.79 -11.77 9.26
N GLU A 226 -18.61 -11.97 8.24
CA GLU A 226 -19.22 -13.27 7.95
C GLU A 226 -18.16 -14.33 7.63
N PHE A 227 -17.21 -14.01 6.74
CA PHE A 227 -16.19 -14.95 6.29
C PHE A 227 -15.23 -15.32 7.41
N ALA A 228 -14.78 -14.36 8.21
CA ALA A 228 -13.89 -14.63 9.34
C ALA A 228 -14.56 -15.57 10.36
N LYS A 229 -15.81 -15.32 10.74
CA LYS A 229 -16.57 -16.20 11.64
C LYS A 229 -16.66 -17.62 11.08
N ALA A 230 -17.02 -17.78 9.80
CA ALA A 230 -17.12 -19.09 9.17
C ALA A 230 -15.76 -19.82 9.05
N MET A 231 -14.65 -19.10 8.91
CA MET A 231 -13.31 -19.69 8.85
C MET A 231 -12.78 -20.04 10.24
N ILE A 232 -13.04 -19.22 11.26
CA ILE A 232 -12.76 -19.55 12.66
C ILE A 232 -13.51 -20.83 13.08
N ASP A 233 -14.77 -20.97 12.70
CA ASP A 233 -15.56 -22.19 12.95
C ASP A 233 -14.97 -23.45 12.28
N LYS A 234 -14.20 -23.26 11.20
CA LYS A 234 -13.43 -24.34 10.55
C LYS A 234 -12.05 -24.57 11.16
N GLY A 235 -11.70 -23.81 12.18
CA GLY A 235 -10.45 -23.93 12.93
C GLY A 235 -9.34 -23.02 12.46
N ALA A 236 -9.57 -22.04 11.58
CA ALA A 236 -8.53 -21.10 11.19
C ALA A 236 -8.12 -20.21 12.37
N ASP A 237 -6.82 -20.10 12.64
CA ASP A 237 -6.26 -19.31 13.72
C ASP A 237 -5.27 -18.23 13.24
N VAL A 238 -4.88 -18.22 11.96
CA VAL A 238 -4.11 -17.11 11.36
C VAL A 238 -4.73 -16.74 10.01
N PHE A 239 -4.96 -15.43 9.86
CA PHE A 239 -5.59 -14.84 8.68
C PHE A 239 -4.60 -13.97 7.90
N PHE A 240 -4.80 -13.90 6.60
CA PHE A 240 -4.27 -12.92 5.68
C PHE A 240 -5.33 -12.60 4.64
N GLY A 241 -5.37 -11.39 4.10
CA GLY A 241 -6.38 -11.02 3.13
C GLY A 241 -5.84 -10.06 2.07
N ASP A 242 -6.58 -9.96 0.96
CA ASP A 242 -6.39 -8.99 -0.12
C ASP A 242 -7.75 -8.37 -0.48
N ALA A 243 -8.35 -7.66 0.48
CA ALA A 243 -9.76 -7.28 0.38
C ALA A 243 -10.11 -5.91 1.00
N SER A 244 -9.15 -5.09 1.42
CA SER A 244 -9.33 -3.72 1.91
C SER A 244 -10.31 -3.61 3.10
N ALA A 245 -11.49 -2.96 2.94
CA ALA A 245 -12.47 -2.82 4.03
C ALA A 245 -13.07 -4.17 4.47
N VAL A 246 -13.06 -5.18 3.62
CA VAL A 246 -13.46 -6.55 3.98
C VAL A 246 -12.50 -7.13 5.02
N ASP A 247 -11.17 -6.89 4.86
CA ASP A 247 -10.16 -7.31 5.84
C ASP A 247 -10.36 -6.60 7.19
N SER A 248 -10.78 -5.33 7.17
CA SER A 248 -11.13 -4.60 8.40
C SER A 248 -12.34 -5.23 9.10
N GLY A 249 -13.34 -5.69 8.35
CA GLY A 249 -14.46 -6.47 8.90
C GLY A 249 -14.02 -7.81 9.48
N ALA A 250 -13.10 -8.51 8.80
CA ALA A 250 -12.53 -9.77 9.31
C ALA A 250 -11.82 -9.55 10.66
N ARG A 251 -10.99 -8.51 10.78
CA ARG A 251 -10.31 -8.13 12.03
C ARG A 251 -11.29 -7.84 13.15
N GLN A 252 -12.39 -7.14 12.87
CA GLN A 252 -13.44 -6.93 13.86
C GLN A 252 -13.98 -8.26 14.40
N ALA A 253 -14.29 -9.22 13.52
CA ALA A 253 -14.81 -10.53 13.95
C ALA A 253 -13.77 -11.34 14.73
N ILE A 254 -12.50 -11.24 14.37
CA ILE A 254 -11.38 -11.86 15.08
C ILE A 254 -11.23 -11.27 16.48
N ASP A 255 -11.26 -9.94 16.61
CA ASP A 255 -11.17 -9.24 17.89
C ASP A 255 -12.37 -9.59 18.80
N GLU A 256 -13.61 -9.64 18.23
CA GLU A 256 -14.80 -10.10 18.97
C GLU A 256 -14.64 -11.55 19.48
N TYR A 257 -14.11 -12.45 18.64
CA TYR A 257 -13.83 -13.83 19.04
C TYR A 257 -12.78 -13.89 20.15
N ASN A 258 -11.65 -13.23 20.00
CA ASN A 258 -10.57 -13.20 20.98
C ASN A 258 -11.04 -12.63 22.32
N ALA A 259 -11.84 -11.58 22.31
CA ALA A 259 -12.44 -11.01 23.52
C ALA A 259 -13.34 -12.02 24.24
N ALA A 260 -14.15 -12.80 23.50
CA ALA A 260 -14.99 -13.86 24.07
C ALA A 260 -14.16 -15.02 24.66
N GLN A 261 -12.94 -15.27 24.14
CA GLN A 261 -12.02 -16.29 24.69
C GLN A 261 -11.21 -15.77 25.89
N GLY A 262 -11.23 -14.45 26.16
CA GLY A 262 -10.43 -13.81 27.21
C GLY A 262 -8.92 -13.77 26.91
N SER A 263 -8.51 -14.07 25.70
CA SER A 263 -7.11 -14.01 25.21
C SER A 263 -7.06 -14.02 23.71
N VAL A 264 -5.97 -13.48 23.13
CA VAL A 264 -5.74 -13.50 21.68
C VAL A 264 -5.38 -14.94 21.28
N LYS A 265 -6.19 -15.54 20.42
CA LYS A 265 -6.09 -16.91 19.91
C LYS A 265 -6.09 -16.97 18.38
N VAL A 266 -6.70 -15.99 17.75
CA VAL A 266 -6.78 -15.85 16.32
C VAL A 266 -6.09 -14.57 15.93
N PHE A 267 -5.23 -14.63 14.91
CA PHE A 267 -4.34 -13.58 14.50
C PHE A 267 -4.63 -13.14 13.08
N ASP A 268 -4.24 -11.91 12.75
CA ASP A 268 -4.24 -11.38 11.39
C ASP A 268 -2.86 -10.88 11.01
N ILE A 269 -2.51 -11.05 9.74
CA ILE A 269 -1.36 -10.43 9.10
C ILE A 269 -1.89 -9.41 8.10
N ALA A 270 -1.59 -8.14 8.31
CA ALA A 270 -2.15 -7.06 7.53
C ALA A 270 -1.37 -6.77 6.23
N GLN A 271 -1.93 -5.96 5.36
CA GLN A 271 -1.28 -5.36 4.18
C GLN A 271 -2.08 -4.11 3.72
N PRO A 272 -1.58 -3.26 2.81
CA PRO A 272 -0.20 -3.18 2.28
C PRO A 272 0.70 -2.25 3.12
N ALA A 273 0.18 -1.64 4.16
CA ALA A 273 0.90 -0.78 5.09
C ALA A 273 1.16 -1.49 6.42
N ASP A 274 2.09 -0.97 7.24
CA ASP A 274 2.26 -1.47 8.60
C ASP A 274 1.11 -0.98 9.48
N LEU A 275 0.21 -1.90 9.82
CA LEU A 275 -0.98 -1.64 10.62
C LEU A 275 -0.84 -2.16 12.06
N LEU A 276 0.36 -2.54 12.50
CA LEU A 276 0.58 -3.02 13.87
C LEU A 276 0.10 -1.98 14.89
N GLY A 277 -0.71 -2.43 15.85
CA GLY A 277 -1.29 -1.59 16.89
C GLY A 277 -2.65 -0.98 16.53
N GLN A 278 -3.15 -1.12 15.30
CA GLN A 278 -4.51 -0.67 14.95
C GLN A 278 -5.59 -1.64 15.45
N ASN A 279 -5.31 -2.95 15.44
CA ASN A 279 -6.14 -3.99 16.05
C ASN A 279 -5.27 -4.92 16.89
N GLU A 280 -5.84 -5.49 17.97
CA GLU A 280 -5.10 -6.39 18.85
C GLU A 280 -4.71 -7.71 18.18
N CYS A 281 -5.48 -8.15 17.17
CA CYS A 281 -5.20 -9.39 16.43
C CYS A 281 -4.07 -9.27 15.41
N ILE A 282 -3.64 -8.05 15.02
CA ILE A 282 -2.58 -7.88 14.03
C ILE A 282 -1.23 -8.22 14.66
N ILE A 283 -0.57 -9.24 14.11
CA ILE A 283 0.74 -9.70 14.61
C ILE A 283 1.92 -9.25 13.75
N CYS A 284 1.67 -8.87 12.51
CA CYS A 284 2.64 -8.29 11.58
C CYS A 284 1.87 -7.71 10.38
N SER A 285 2.57 -6.99 9.52
CA SER A 285 2.05 -6.56 8.22
C SER A 285 3.02 -6.93 7.12
N GLN A 286 2.49 -7.32 5.96
CA GLN A 286 3.24 -7.27 4.72
C GLN A 286 3.20 -5.83 4.21
N VAL A 287 4.35 -5.22 4.00
CA VAL A 287 4.45 -3.82 3.56
C VAL A 287 4.87 -3.77 2.09
N THR A 288 4.12 -3.00 1.31
CA THR A 288 4.45 -2.69 -0.08
C THR A 288 4.78 -1.21 -0.19
N ASP A 289 6.04 -0.91 -0.39
CA ASP A 289 6.53 0.44 -0.70
C ASP A 289 6.60 0.63 -2.22
N ASN A 290 5.59 1.28 -2.76
CA ASN A 290 5.54 1.59 -4.18
C ASN A 290 6.48 2.75 -4.57
N SER A 291 7.05 3.49 -3.60
CA SER A 291 7.88 4.67 -3.88
C SER A 291 9.14 4.32 -4.67
N ALA A 292 9.75 3.16 -4.39
CA ALA A 292 10.91 2.67 -5.13
C ALA A 292 10.59 2.43 -6.62
N MET A 293 9.40 1.89 -6.93
CA MET A 293 8.99 1.66 -8.32
C MET A 293 8.63 2.97 -9.03
N VAL A 294 7.90 3.87 -8.35
CA VAL A 294 7.59 5.20 -8.88
C VAL A 294 8.87 6.00 -9.09
N GLY A 295 9.81 5.96 -8.14
CA GLY A 295 11.14 6.59 -8.26
C GLY A 295 11.93 6.05 -9.45
N SER A 296 11.89 4.75 -9.70
CA SER A 296 12.54 4.17 -10.89
C SER A 296 11.97 4.71 -12.21
N CYS A 297 10.66 5.02 -12.26
CA CYS A 297 10.08 5.72 -13.42
C CYS A 297 10.59 7.16 -13.51
N MET A 298 10.69 7.89 -12.41
CA MET A 298 11.23 9.25 -12.37
C MET A 298 12.69 9.28 -12.84
N GLU A 299 13.52 8.36 -12.33
CA GLU A 299 14.92 8.21 -12.79
C GLU A 299 15.01 7.95 -14.30
N ALA A 300 14.13 7.11 -14.83
CA ALA A 300 14.07 6.84 -16.27
C ALA A 300 13.74 8.11 -17.06
N VAL A 301 12.76 8.91 -16.61
CA VAL A 301 12.39 10.18 -17.25
C VAL A 301 13.56 11.18 -17.20
N GLU A 302 14.24 11.33 -16.06
CA GLU A 302 15.43 12.17 -15.92
C GLU A 302 16.57 11.74 -16.86
N ALA A 303 16.66 10.44 -17.15
CA ALA A 303 17.60 9.87 -18.13
C ALA A 303 17.08 9.97 -19.59
N GLY A 304 15.92 10.59 -19.83
CA GLY A 304 15.33 10.74 -21.16
C GLY A 304 14.61 9.49 -21.68
N LYS A 305 14.27 8.53 -20.80
CA LYS A 305 13.52 7.33 -21.14
C LYS A 305 12.10 7.43 -20.55
N LEU A 306 11.09 7.49 -21.41
CA LEU A 306 9.71 7.75 -21.03
C LEU A 306 8.92 6.50 -20.57
N GLY A 307 9.46 5.30 -20.74
CA GLY A 307 8.75 4.07 -20.37
C GLY A 307 9.22 2.83 -21.12
N GLY A 308 8.29 1.90 -21.33
CA GLY A 308 8.53 0.64 -22.03
C GLY A 308 8.95 -0.52 -21.14
N ASP A 309 9.03 -0.30 -19.83
CA ASP A 309 9.51 -1.31 -18.87
C ASP A 309 8.38 -1.93 -18.06
N VAL A 310 8.65 -3.16 -17.58
CA VAL A 310 7.95 -3.76 -16.46
C VAL A 310 8.86 -3.68 -15.24
N ILE A 311 8.46 -2.89 -14.25
CA ILE A 311 9.22 -2.68 -13.01
C ILE A 311 8.59 -3.54 -11.92
N TYR A 312 9.31 -4.57 -11.48
CA TYR A 312 8.84 -5.45 -10.43
C TYR A 312 9.24 -4.92 -9.05
N GLY A 313 8.24 -4.78 -8.14
CA GLY A 313 8.49 -4.56 -6.73
C GLY A 313 8.71 -5.89 -6.02
N THR A 314 9.88 -6.06 -5.39
CA THR A 314 10.30 -7.33 -4.77
C THR A 314 10.94 -7.09 -3.40
N LEU A 315 11.17 -8.18 -2.66
CA LEU A 315 11.96 -8.14 -1.42
C LEU A 315 13.41 -7.73 -1.69
N GLU A 316 13.97 -8.18 -2.82
CA GLU A 316 15.36 -7.92 -3.19
C GLU A 316 15.64 -6.44 -3.45
N ASN A 317 14.67 -5.70 -4.01
CA ASN A 317 14.81 -4.27 -4.28
C ASN A 317 14.18 -3.36 -3.21
N GLY A 318 13.66 -3.94 -2.12
CA GLY A 318 13.12 -3.22 -0.99
C GLY A 318 11.69 -2.69 -1.15
N ALA A 319 11.04 -2.88 -2.32
CA ALA A 319 9.65 -2.50 -2.52
C ALA A 319 8.68 -3.38 -1.69
N LEU A 320 9.10 -4.57 -1.29
CA LEU A 320 8.36 -5.43 -0.38
C LEU A 320 9.16 -5.66 0.90
N SER A 321 8.49 -5.66 2.03
CA SER A 321 9.09 -5.95 3.33
C SER A 321 8.09 -6.53 4.32
N ALA A 322 8.61 -7.07 5.41
CA ALA A 322 7.83 -7.34 6.62
C ALA A 322 7.84 -6.06 7.47
N GLY A 323 6.69 -5.69 8.00
CA GLY A 323 6.53 -4.64 9.00
C GLY A 323 6.99 -5.10 10.39
N ALA A 324 6.71 -4.28 11.39
CA ALA A 324 7.01 -4.62 12.78
C ALA A 324 6.25 -5.87 13.23
N VAL A 325 6.90 -6.71 14.04
CA VAL A 325 6.32 -7.96 14.56
C VAL A 325 5.87 -7.76 16.01
N SER A 326 4.61 -8.07 16.29
CA SER A 326 3.96 -7.94 17.61
C SER A 326 4.66 -8.74 18.71
N ASP A 327 4.55 -8.28 19.95
CA ASP A 327 5.00 -9.01 21.11
C ASP A 327 4.16 -10.26 21.43
N LEU A 328 3.02 -10.43 20.76
CA LEU A 328 2.25 -11.68 20.78
C LEU A 328 2.98 -12.84 20.08
N VAL A 329 3.93 -12.53 19.18
CA VAL A 329 4.75 -13.54 18.51
C VAL A 329 5.93 -13.91 19.42
N PRO A 330 6.09 -15.20 19.80
CA PRO A 330 7.22 -15.65 20.61
C PRO A 330 8.58 -15.29 19.99
N ALA A 331 9.56 -14.95 20.81
CA ALA A 331 10.88 -14.51 20.36
C ALA A 331 11.55 -15.53 19.41
N GLU A 332 11.44 -16.81 19.70
CA GLU A 332 11.97 -17.88 18.84
C GLU A 332 11.32 -17.90 17.46
N ILE A 333 10.00 -17.62 17.39
CA ILE A 333 9.29 -17.52 16.11
C ILE A 333 9.69 -16.25 15.37
N LYS A 334 9.88 -15.12 16.06
CA LYS A 334 10.40 -13.89 15.44
C LYS A 334 11.76 -14.13 14.79
N ASP A 335 12.67 -14.81 15.49
CA ASP A 335 14.01 -15.10 14.97
C ASP A 335 13.96 -16.03 13.74
N GLN A 336 13.12 -17.07 13.76
CA GLN A 336 12.91 -17.95 12.61
C GLN A 336 12.28 -17.20 11.43
N TYR A 337 11.27 -16.39 11.69
CA TYR A 337 10.61 -15.58 10.67
C TYR A 337 11.59 -14.62 10.00
N ASN A 338 12.38 -13.89 10.78
CA ASN A 338 13.40 -12.99 10.26
C ASN A 338 14.43 -13.72 9.39
N ALA A 339 14.84 -14.94 9.78
CA ALA A 339 15.74 -15.75 8.97
C ALA A 339 15.11 -16.11 7.60
N TYR A 340 13.82 -16.46 7.55
CA TYR A 340 13.13 -16.71 6.29
C TYR A 340 12.99 -15.43 5.43
N ILE A 341 12.75 -14.27 6.04
CA ILE A 341 12.74 -13.00 5.30
C ILE A 341 14.11 -12.74 4.64
N GLU A 342 15.21 -13.00 5.34
CA GLU A 342 16.55 -12.88 4.74
C GLU A 342 16.79 -13.90 3.63
N GLU A 343 16.31 -15.15 3.75
CA GLU A 343 16.35 -16.14 2.66
C GLU A 343 15.55 -15.67 1.43
N MET A 344 14.37 -15.04 1.64
CA MET A 344 13.56 -14.46 0.56
C MET A 344 14.31 -13.33 -0.15
N LYS A 345 14.90 -12.40 0.60
CA LYS A 345 15.71 -11.29 0.06
C LYS A 345 16.92 -11.81 -0.74
N ALA A 346 17.55 -12.89 -0.26
CA ALA A 346 18.67 -13.52 -0.94
C ALA A 346 18.25 -14.40 -2.14
N GLY A 347 16.95 -14.55 -2.39
CA GLY A 347 16.41 -15.43 -3.42
C GLY A 347 16.73 -16.90 -3.18
N THR A 348 16.89 -17.34 -1.94
CA THR A 348 17.21 -18.74 -1.55
C THR A 348 16.06 -19.46 -0.86
N PHE A 349 14.99 -18.76 -0.53
CA PHE A 349 13.79 -19.31 0.08
C PHE A 349 13.15 -20.40 -0.80
N MET A 350 12.80 -21.54 -0.21
CA MET A 350 12.22 -22.72 -0.89
C MET A 350 13.08 -23.32 -2.03
N LYS A 351 14.42 -23.17 -1.98
CA LYS A 351 15.37 -23.78 -2.93
C LYS A 351 16.07 -24.97 -2.35
#